data_ecae3265bee7a9d5ad64f9fd2bc7883f
#
_entry.id   ecae3265bee7a9d5ad64f9fd2bc7883f
#
_cell.length_a   1.000
_cell.length_b   1.000
_cell.length_c   1.000
_cell.angle_alpha   90.00
_cell.angle_beta   90.00
_cell.angle_gamma   90.00
#
_symmetry.space_group_name_H-M   'P 1'
#
loop_
_entity.id
_entity.type
_entity.pdbx_description
1 polymer ?
#
loop_
_entity_poly.entity_id
_entity_poly.type
_entity_poly.pdbx_seq_one_letter_code
_entity_poly.pdbx_strand_id
1 'polypeptide(L)'
;LQKLFPKNGKHIPEIRFKGFTDAWEQHKLSKVVTINPKTELPDEFKYVDLESVVGTNLLGFQVVKKENAPSRAQRLASYGDVFYQTVRPYQRNNYLFENVDKNMVFSTGYAQLRSKLDSYFLLTLVQNDNFVKVVLDNCTGTSYPAINGSALGKITVRIPSNEVEANQIGKVFRGIDKNITLHQCKLEKLKLMKKALLQKLFPK
;
A
#
# COMPACT_ATOMS: atom_id res chain seq x y z
N LEU A 1 -12.06 0.31 11.89
CA LEU A 1 -11.61 -0.56 10.79
C LEU A 1 -10.61 -1.61 11.25
N GLN A 2 -9.72 -1.32 12.23
CA GLN A 2 -8.79 -2.31 12.84
C GLN A 2 -9.51 -3.57 13.38
N LYS A 3 -10.79 -3.46 13.77
CA LYS A 3 -11.60 -4.57 14.29
C LYS A 3 -11.99 -5.63 13.26
N LEU A 4 -11.81 -5.35 11.96
CA LEU A 4 -11.96 -6.32 10.87
C LEU A 4 -10.74 -7.24 10.72
N PHE A 5 -9.67 -7.02 11.50
CA PHE A 5 -8.50 -7.88 11.57
C PHE A 5 -8.39 -8.50 12.96
N PRO A 6 -7.95 -9.76 13.08
CA PRO A 6 -7.72 -10.38 14.37
C PRO A 6 -6.67 -9.61 15.18
N LYS A 7 -6.93 -9.39 16.46
CA LYS A 7 -5.93 -8.86 17.39
C LYS A 7 -4.86 -9.93 17.69
N ASN A 8 -3.71 -9.48 18.22
CA ASN A 8 -2.63 -10.38 18.63
C ASN A 8 -3.16 -11.55 19.47
N GLY A 9 -2.79 -12.77 19.11
CA GLY A 9 -3.22 -13.99 19.79
C GLY A 9 -4.60 -14.53 19.39
N LYS A 10 -5.46 -13.72 18.71
CA LYS A 10 -6.78 -14.18 18.25
C LYS A 10 -6.72 -14.63 16.78
N HIS A 11 -7.59 -15.58 16.42
CA HIS A 11 -7.75 -16.08 15.06
C HIS A 11 -9.05 -15.60 14.38
N ILE A 12 -9.88 -14.86 15.10
CA ILE A 12 -11.16 -14.35 14.63
C ILE A 12 -11.21 -12.84 14.85
N PRO A 13 -11.60 -12.03 13.83
CA PRO A 13 -11.81 -10.59 13.99
C PRO A 13 -12.94 -10.28 14.99
N GLU A 14 -12.93 -9.09 15.61
CA GLU A 14 -14.02 -8.62 16.48
C GLU A 14 -15.28 -8.28 15.68
N ILE A 15 -15.12 -7.77 14.47
CA ILE A 15 -16.19 -7.48 13.53
C ILE A 15 -15.97 -8.35 12.29
N ARG A 16 -17.00 -9.03 11.85
CA ARG A 16 -16.95 -9.94 10.72
C ARG A 16 -18.24 -9.89 9.91
N PHE A 17 -18.12 -10.12 8.61
CA PHE A 17 -19.31 -10.26 7.77
C PHE A 17 -20.11 -11.50 8.13
N LYS A 18 -21.43 -11.40 8.01
CA LYS A 18 -22.33 -12.53 8.26
C LYS A 18 -22.02 -13.68 7.28
N GLY A 19 -21.96 -14.90 7.81
CA GLY A 19 -21.73 -16.11 7.02
C GLY A 19 -20.30 -16.64 7.06
N PHE A 20 -19.33 -15.90 7.66
CA PHE A 20 -17.96 -16.40 7.86
C PHE A 20 -17.73 -16.74 9.34
N THR A 21 -17.41 -18.00 9.61
CA THR A 21 -17.22 -18.55 10.97
C THR A 21 -15.81 -19.10 11.20
N ASP A 22 -15.12 -19.53 10.12
CA ASP A 22 -13.86 -20.25 10.23
C ASP A 22 -12.74 -19.32 10.74
N ALA A 23 -11.83 -19.89 11.54
CA ALA A 23 -10.67 -19.16 12.02
C ALA A 23 -9.75 -18.74 10.85
N TRP A 24 -9.16 -17.54 10.95
CA TRP A 24 -8.16 -17.11 10.01
C TRP A 24 -6.89 -17.94 10.16
N GLU A 25 -6.29 -18.26 9.04
CA GLU A 25 -5.07 -19.05 8.96
C GLU A 25 -3.83 -18.19 9.15
N GLN A 26 -2.82 -18.78 9.78
CA GLN A 26 -1.54 -18.12 10.02
C GLN A 26 -0.50 -18.58 9.02
N HIS A 27 0.06 -17.64 8.24
CA HIS A 27 1.07 -17.91 7.24
C HIS A 27 2.25 -16.94 7.35
N LYS A 28 3.42 -17.33 6.83
CA LYS A 28 4.48 -16.38 6.55
C LYS A 28 4.08 -15.54 5.33
N LEU A 29 4.41 -14.25 5.33
CA LEU A 29 4.07 -13.35 4.22
C LEU A 29 4.58 -13.90 2.88
N SER A 30 5.78 -14.50 2.83
CA SER A 30 6.35 -15.14 1.63
C SER A 30 5.54 -16.32 1.08
N LYS A 31 4.57 -16.86 1.85
CA LYS A 31 3.64 -17.90 1.37
C LYS A 31 2.38 -17.31 0.77
N VAL A 32 2.07 -16.07 1.10
CA VAL A 32 0.88 -15.34 0.64
C VAL A 32 1.18 -14.49 -0.59
N VAL A 33 2.40 -13.96 -0.68
CA VAL A 33 2.83 -13.07 -1.77
C VAL A 33 4.18 -13.48 -2.34
N THR A 34 4.39 -13.18 -3.63
CA THR A 34 5.73 -13.15 -4.23
C THR A 34 6.35 -11.79 -3.94
N ILE A 35 7.50 -11.78 -3.27
CA ILE A 35 8.22 -10.56 -2.90
C ILE A 35 9.29 -10.27 -3.96
N ASN A 36 9.28 -9.05 -4.51
CA ASN A 36 10.24 -8.57 -5.50
C ASN A 36 10.39 -9.52 -6.70
N PRO A 37 9.31 -9.80 -7.44
CA PRO A 37 9.39 -10.64 -8.64
C PRO A 37 10.43 -10.05 -9.61
N LYS A 38 11.23 -10.91 -10.20
CA LYS A 38 12.22 -10.48 -11.21
C LYS A 38 11.49 -10.04 -12.48
N THR A 39 11.88 -8.90 -12.99
CA THR A 39 11.35 -8.32 -14.23
C THR A 39 12.46 -7.62 -14.99
N GLU A 40 12.35 -7.58 -16.29
CA GLU A 40 13.23 -6.76 -17.14
C GLU A 40 12.70 -5.34 -17.20
N LEU A 41 13.59 -4.37 -17.08
CA LEU A 41 13.22 -2.96 -17.16
C LEU A 41 13.14 -2.54 -18.63
N PRO A 42 12.12 -1.76 -19.02
CA PRO A 42 12.04 -1.15 -20.34
C PRO A 42 13.12 -0.09 -20.53
N ASP A 43 13.37 0.30 -21.77
CA ASP A 43 14.41 1.30 -22.10
C ASP A 43 14.07 2.70 -21.58
N GLU A 44 12.78 3.02 -21.48
CA GLU A 44 12.28 4.26 -20.88
C GLU A 44 11.12 3.93 -19.94
N PHE A 45 11.10 4.57 -18.76
CA PHE A 45 10.08 4.33 -17.76
C PHE A 45 9.83 5.52 -16.83
N LYS A 46 8.71 5.46 -16.12
CA LYS A 46 8.31 6.40 -15.08
C LYS A 46 8.86 5.90 -13.73
N TYR A 47 9.88 6.56 -13.22
CA TYR A 47 10.50 6.20 -11.95
C TYR A 47 9.77 6.83 -10.77
N VAL A 48 9.47 6.00 -9.77
CA VAL A 48 8.80 6.38 -8.52
C VAL A 48 9.77 6.12 -7.36
N ASP A 49 10.20 7.18 -6.70
CA ASP A 49 11.02 7.10 -5.49
C ASP A 49 10.16 7.08 -4.20
N LEU A 50 10.82 7.10 -3.03
CA LEU A 50 10.14 7.05 -1.74
C LEU A 50 9.35 8.33 -1.41
N GLU A 51 9.72 9.46 -1.99
CA GLU A 51 9.08 10.76 -1.75
C GLU A 51 7.87 10.96 -2.66
N SER A 52 7.78 10.17 -3.73
CA SER A 52 6.70 10.22 -4.70
C SER A 52 5.39 9.61 -4.20
N VAL A 53 5.38 8.94 -3.05
CA VAL A 53 4.16 8.36 -2.45
C VAL A 53 3.96 8.92 -1.05
N VAL A 54 2.75 9.42 -0.76
CA VAL A 54 2.34 9.88 0.56
C VAL A 54 1.04 9.19 0.97
N GLY A 55 1.09 8.47 2.08
CA GLY A 55 0.00 7.57 2.47
C GLY A 55 -0.18 6.48 1.41
N THR A 56 -1.30 6.50 0.71
CA THR A 56 -1.60 5.57 -0.40
C THR A 56 -1.69 6.28 -1.75
N ASN A 57 -1.23 7.55 -1.84
CA ASN A 57 -1.38 8.38 -3.03
C ASN A 57 -0.04 8.57 -3.73
N LEU A 58 -0.02 8.34 -5.03
CA LEU A 58 1.11 8.70 -5.89
C LEU A 58 1.03 10.19 -6.22
N LEU A 59 2.06 10.95 -5.86
CA LEU A 59 2.13 12.40 -6.10
C LEU A 59 2.77 12.72 -7.45
N GLY A 60 3.66 11.86 -7.95
CA GLY A 60 4.35 12.09 -9.21
C GLY A 60 5.37 11.01 -9.56
N PHE A 61 6.07 11.20 -10.65
CA PHE A 61 7.14 10.31 -11.13
C PHE A 61 8.11 11.12 -12.00
N GLN A 62 9.28 10.55 -12.24
CA GLN A 62 10.28 11.09 -13.18
C GLN A 62 10.37 10.17 -14.38
N VAL A 63 10.34 10.73 -15.61
CA VAL A 63 10.61 9.96 -16.82
C VAL A 63 12.12 9.83 -16.97
N VAL A 64 12.60 8.59 -17.04
CA VAL A 64 14.05 8.30 -17.12
C VAL A 64 14.31 7.21 -18.16
N LYS A 65 15.45 7.32 -18.85
CA LYS A 65 15.99 6.26 -19.69
C LYS A 65 16.76 5.27 -18.82
N LYS A 66 16.71 4.00 -19.15
CA LYS A 66 17.37 2.91 -18.41
C LYS A 66 18.86 3.17 -18.16
N GLU A 67 19.56 3.71 -19.16
CA GLU A 67 20.98 4.05 -19.08
C GLU A 67 21.32 5.11 -18.02
N ASN A 68 20.37 6.04 -17.75
CA ASN A 68 20.53 7.15 -16.79
C ASN A 68 19.73 6.92 -15.51
N ALA A 69 19.14 5.75 -15.35
CA ALA A 69 18.26 5.47 -14.22
C ALA A 69 19.06 5.30 -12.92
N PRO A 70 18.52 5.76 -11.79
CA PRO A 70 19.12 5.47 -10.49
C PRO A 70 19.25 3.96 -10.27
N SER A 71 20.34 3.52 -9.64
CA SER A 71 20.56 2.09 -9.33
C SER A 71 19.44 1.44 -8.51
N ARG A 72 18.65 2.26 -7.82
CA ARG A 72 17.46 1.84 -7.06
C ARG A 72 16.21 1.63 -7.92
N ALA A 73 16.20 2.00 -9.19
CA ALA A 73 15.08 1.79 -10.10
C ALA A 73 15.03 0.31 -10.54
N GLN A 74 14.35 -0.55 -9.78
CA GLN A 74 14.43 -2.00 -10.01
C GLN A 74 13.09 -2.74 -9.94
N ARG A 75 11.98 -2.07 -9.56
CA ARG A 75 10.70 -2.73 -9.33
C ARG A 75 9.69 -2.33 -10.40
N LEU A 76 9.71 -3.05 -11.54
CA LEU A 76 8.73 -2.83 -12.60
C LEU A 76 7.34 -3.27 -12.12
N ALA A 77 6.40 -2.32 -12.10
CA ALA A 77 5.05 -2.54 -11.61
C ALA A 77 4.21 -3.38 -12.57
N SER A 78 3.38 -4.25 -12.00
CA SER A 78 2.28 -4.92 -12.67
C SER A 78 0.98 -4.62 -11.95
N TYR A 79 -0.13 -4.61 -12.68
CA TYR A 79 -1.44 -4.35 -12.09
C TYR A 79 -1.72 -5.26 -10.88
N GLY A 80 -2.16 -4.67 -9.78
CA GLY A 80 -2.42 -5.36 -8.53
C GLY A 80 -1.21 -5.51 -7.59
N ASP A 81 -0.01 -5.08 -7.99
CA ASP A 81 1.14 -5.09 -7.08
C ASP A 81 0.97 -4.06 -5.96
N VAL A 82 1.28 -4.46 -4.74
CA VAL A 82 1.37 -3.56 -3.58
C VAL A 82 2.83 -3.23 -3.32
N PHE A 83 3.17 -1.95 -3.36
CA PHE A 83 4.49 -1.43 -3.03
C PHE A 83 4.53 -1.05 -1.55
N TYR A 84 5.22 -1.86 -0.76
CA TYR A 84 5.37 -1.68 0.68
C TYR A 84 6.65 -0.90 0.98
N GLN A 85 6.55 0.25 1.65
CA GLN A 85 7.71 1.05 2.05
C GLN A 85 8.54 0.31 3.10
N THR A 86 9.76 -0.09 2.72
CA THR A 86 10.66 -0.87 3.58
C THR A 86 11.59 0.00 4.42
N VAL A 87 11.80 1.25 4.03
CA VAL A 87 12.58 2.25 4.76
C VAL A 87 11.61 3.18 5.51
N ARG A 88 11.77 3.31 6.83
CA ARG A 88 10.83 4.05 7.71
C ARG A 88 9.39 3.54 7.57
N PRO A 89 9.12 2.25 7.75
CA PRO A 89 7.80 1.66 7.50
C PRO A 89 6.68 2.25 8.37
N TYR A 90 7.01 2.95 9.44
CA TYR A 90 6.06 3.69 10.28
C TYR A 90 5.36 4.82 9.54
N GLN A 91 5.92 5.34 8.43
CA GLN A 91 5.28 6.37 7.60
C GLN A 91 4.09 5.81 6.81
N ARG A 92 4.05 4.49 6.56
CA ARG A 92 2.97 3.79 5.83
C ARG A 92 2.70 4.35 4.44
N ASN A 93 3.71 4.84 3.76
CA ASN A 93 3.60 5.28 2.37
C ASN A 93 3.62 4.06 1.44
N ASN A 94 2.54 3.29 1.46
CA ASN A 94 2.39 2.08 0.66
C ASN A 94 1.43 2.34 -0.49
N TYR A 95 1.71 1.80 -1.67
CA TYR A 95 0.96 2.10 -2.87
C TYR A 95 0.44 0.82 -3.54
N LEU A 96 -0.83 0.81 -3.90
CA LEU A 96 -1.42 -0.22 -4.75
C LEU A 96 -1.40 0.25 -6.20
N PHE A 97 -0.71 -0.51 -7.04
CA PHE A 97 -0.61 -0.19 -8.46
C PHE A 97 -1.83 -0.71 -9.23
N GLU A 98 -2.74 0.18 -9.55
CA GLU A 98 -3.94 -0.08 -10.37
C GLU A 98 -3.97 0.77 -11.64
N ASN A 99 -2.83 1.37 -12.00
CA ASN A 99 -2.72 2.16 -13.20
C ASN A 99 -2.59 1.24 -14.43
N VAL A 100 -3.25 1.59 -15.51
CA VAL A 100 -3.08 0.93 -16.81
C VAL A 100 -1.80 1.38 -17.53
N ASP A 101 -1.16 2.45 -17.05
CA ASP A 101 0.14 2.91 -17.54
C ASP A 101 1.20 1.83 -17.29
N LYS A 102 1.64 1.20 -18.36
CA LYS A 102 2.79 0.31 -18.35
C LYS A 102 4.06 1.13 -18.11
N ASN A 103 5.12 0.47 -17.69
CA ASN A 103 6.45 1.06 -17.52
C ASN A 103 6.60 2.01 -16.32
N MET A 104 5.91 1.74 -15.21
CA MET A 104 6.25 2.34 -13.92
C MET A 104 7.24 1.48 -13.15
N VAL A 105 8.32 2.08 -12.69
CA VAL A 105 9.40 1.40 -11.96
C VAL A 105 9.58 2.06 -10.60
N PHE A 106 9.38 1.30 -9.55
CA PHE A 106 9.54 1.76 -8.19
C PHE A 106 10.96 1.52 -7.66
N SER A 107 11.36 2.39 -6.74
CA SER A 107 12.64 2.29 -6.01
C SER A 107 12.73 1.00 -5.21
N THR A 108 13.95 0.48 -5.00
CA THR A 108 14.24 -0.60 -4.05
C THR A 108 13.96 -0.26 -2.60
N GLY A 109 13.64 0.98 -2.27
CA GLY A 109 13.07 1.39 -0.99
C GLY A 109 11.67 0.83 -0.75
N TYR A 110 11.04 0.25 -1.78
CA TYR A 110 9.81 -0.54 -1.69
C TYR A 110 10.09 -2.03 -1.86
N ALA A 111 9.40 -2.85 -1.08
CA ALA A 111 9.18 -4.25 -1.43
C ALA A 111 7.93 -4.33 -2.31
N GLN A 112 8.08 -4.92 -3.50
CA GLN A 112 6.98 -5.21 -4.41
C GLN A 112 6.33 -6.52 -3.99
N LEU A 113 5.06 -6.47 -3.61
CA LEU A 113 4.27 -7.59 -3.12
C LEU A 113 3.22 -7.96 -4.17
N ARG A 114 3.37 -9.12 -4.79
CA ARG A 114 2.41 -9.67 -5.76
C ARG A 114 1.67 -10.83 -5.14
N SER A 115 0.35 -10.73 -5.03
CA SER A 115 -0.51 -11.73 -4.40
C SER A 115 -1.54 -12.29 -5.36
N LYS A 116 -2.05 -13.48 -5.02
CA LYS A 116 -3.28 -14.03 -5.61
C LYS A 116 -4.54 -13.57 -4.85
N LEU A 117 -4.39 -13.12 -3.60
CA LEU A 117 -5.47 -12.51 -2.83
C LEU A 117 -5.84 -11.15 -3.42
N ASP A 118 -7.02 -10.65 -3.05
CA ASP A 118 -7.42 -9.28 -3.39
C ASP A 118 -6.35 -8.28 -2.99
N SER A 119 -5.91 -7.46 -3.95
CA SER A 119 -4.79 -6.55 -3.75
C SER A 119 -5.11 -5.42 -2.76
N TYR A 120 -6.40 -5.05 -2.67
CA TYR A 120 -6.83 -4.04 -1.70
C TYR A 120 -6.88 -4.61 -0.28
N PHE A 121 -7.28 -5.88 -0.14
CA PHE A 121 -7.13 -6.61 1.12
C PHE A 121 -5.67 -6.66 1.55
N LEU A 122 -4.74 -7.00 0.63
CA LEU A 122 -3.31 -7.02 0.93
C LEU A 122 -2.81 -5.64 1.36
N LEU A 123 -3.17 -4.57 0.63
CA LEU A 123 -2.82 -3.19 1.02
C LEU A 123 -3.29 -2.90 2.45
N THR A 124 -4.56 -3.23 2.76
CA THR A 124 -5.14 -2.98 4.08
C THR A 124 -4.45 -3.81 5.18
N LEU A 125 -4.10 -5.06 4.87
CA LEU A 125 -3.37 -5.94 5.78
C LEU A 125 -2.02 -5.33 6.18
N VAL A 126 -1.24 -4.84 5.20
CA VAL A 126 0.09 -4.26 5.48
C VAL A 126 0.04 -2.85 6.08
N GLN A 127 -1.11 -2.18 6.01
CA GLN A 127 -1.39 -0.90 6.67
C GLN A 127 -1.85 -1.07 8.13
N ASN A 128 -2.19 -2.29 8.55
CA ASN A 128 -2.71 -2.57 9.89
C ASN A 128 -1.66 -2.28 10.97
N ASP A 129 -2.08 -1.73 12.12
CA ASP A 129 -1.19 -1.36 13.23
C ASP A 129 -0.38 -2.55 13.77
N ASN A 130 -1.02 -3.73 13.86
CA ASN A 130 -0.34 -4.94 14.33
C ASN A 130 0.76 -5.37 13.36
N PHE A 131 0.50 -5.29 12.04
CA PHE A 131 1.51 -5.62 11.03
C PHE A 131 2.68 -4.65 11.10
N VAL A 132 2.40 -3.34 11.13
CA VAL A 132 3.44 -2.29 11.21
C VAL A 132 4.27 -2.45 12.47
N LYS A 133 3.66 -2.74 13.62
CA LYS A 133 4.38 -3.00 14.87
C LYS A 133 5.35 -4.18 14.72
N VAL A 134 4.88 -5.31 14.20
CA VAL A 134 5.73 -6.51 13.99
C VAL A 134 6.86 -6.20 13.00
N VAL A 135 6.60 -5.41 11.95
CA VAL A 135 7.66 -4.97 11.01
C VAL A 135 8.70 -4.14 11.75
N LEU A 136 8.29 -3.16 12.56
CA LEU A 136 9.21 -2.29 13.31
C LEU A 136 10.08 -3.09 14.29
N ASP A 137 9.51 -4.09 14.95
CA ASP A 137 10.23 -4.99 15.86
C ASP A 137 11.30 -5.84 15.12
N ASN A 138 11.20 -5.96 13.79
CA ASN A 138 12.12 -6.70 12.91
C ASN A 138 12.99 -5.79 12.03
N CYS A 139 12.92 -4.47 12.20
CA CYS A 139 13.76 -3.52 11.49
C CYS A 139 15.18 -3.49 12.06
N THR A 140 16.11 -3.13 11.20
CA THR A 140 17.48 -2.76 11.58
C THR A 140 17.64 -1.24 11.47
N GLY A 141 18.55 -0.68 12.27
CA GLY A 141 18.81 0.77 12.33
C GLY A 141 17.83 1.51 13.24
N THR A 142 18.39 2.38 14.10
CA THR A 142 17.60 3.15 15.09
C THR A 142 17.01 4.44 14.49
N SER A 143 17.84 5.24 13.83
CA SER A 143 17.39 6.53 13.26
C SER A 143 16.65 6.36 11.92
N TYR A 144 17.00 5.33 11.16
CA TYR A 144 16.40 5.01 9.87
C TYR A 144 16.01 3.53 9.84
N PRO A 145 14.95 3.13 10.56
CA PRO A 145 14.56 1.74 10.60
C PRO A 145 14.21 1.24 9.20
N ALA A 146 14.78 0.09 8.84
CA ALA A 146 14.54 -0.54 7.56
C ALA A 146 14.42 -2.06 7.70
N ILE A 147 13.61 -2.66 6.83
CA ILE A 147 13.44 -4.10 6.73
C ILE A 147 13.75 -4.55 5.31
N ASN A 148 14.52 -5.63 5.15
CA ASN A 148 14.76 -6.20 3.83
C ASN A 148 13.64 -7.20 3.44
N GLY A 149 13.57 -7.52 2.12
CA GLY A 149 12.52 -8.40 1.60
C GLY A 149 12.53 -9.81 2.21
N SER A 150 13.70 -10.34 2.58
CA SER A 150 13.81 -11.66 3.23
C SER A 150 13.24 -11.64 4.65
N ALA A 151 13.57 -10.63 5.45
CA ALA A 151 13.01 -10.45 6.79
C ALA A 151 11.51 -10.17 6.74
N LEU A 152 11.06 -9.30 5.81
CA LEU A 152 9.66 -9.03 5.57
C LEU A 152 8.88 -10.31 5.25
N GLY A 153 9.44 -11.17 4.40
CA GLY A 153 8.82 -12.45 4.02
C GLY A 153 8.67 -13.45 5.17
N LYS A 154 9.46 -13.33 6.24
CA LYS A 154 9.37 -14.17 7.44
C LYS A 154 8.29 -13.71 8.42
N ILE A 155 7.78 -12.50 8.27
CA ILE A 155 6.71 -11.98 9.12
C ILE A 155 5.47 -12.85 8.95
N THR A 156 4.88 -13.18 10.11
CA THR A 156 3.65 -13.95 10.16
C THR A 156 2.44 -13.03 10.01
N VAL A 157 1.55 -13.40 9.09
CA VAL A 157 0.27 -12.72 8.84
C VAL A 157 -0.88 -13.68 9.07
N ARG A 158 -2.05 -13.15 9.39
CA ARG A 158 -3.30 -13.91 9.43
C ARG A 158 -4.16 -13.47 8.27
N ILE A 159 -4.68 -14.45 7.54
CA ILE A 159 -5.55 -14.24 6.38
C ILE A 159 -6.80 -15.10 6.53
N PRO A 160 -7.95 -14.69 5.96
CA PRO A 160 -9.13 -15.54 5.92
C PRO A 160 -8.82 -16.87 5.24
N SER A 161 -9.36 -17.96 5.74
CA SER A 161 -9.36 -19.28 5.09
C SER A 161 -10.17 -19.26 3.78
N ASN A 162 -11.13 -18.33 3.69
CA ASN A 162 -12.00 -18.16 2.52
C ASN A 162 -11.62 -16.87 1.78
N GLU A 163 -11.21 -17.00 0.51
CA GLU A 163 -10.85 -15.85 -0.36
C GLU A 163 -12.01 -14.86 -0.56
N VAL A 164 -13.27 -15.34 -0.49
CA VAL A 164 -14.46 -14.46 -0.61
C VAL A 164 -14.50 -13.45 0.54
N GLU A 165 -14.09 -13.83 1.75
CA GLU A 165 -14.02 -12.93 2.88
C GLU A 165 -12.94 -11.86 2.66
N ALA A 166 -11.74 -12.25 2.20
CA ALA A 166 -10.68 -11.31 1.85
C ALA A 166 -11.14 -10.30 0.79
N ASN A 167 -11.81 -10.78 -0.26
CA ASN A 167 -12.36 -9.94 -1.31
C ASN A 167 -13.44 -8.97 -0.79
N GLN A 168 -14.31 -9.40 0.14
CA GLN A 168 -15.31 -8.52 0.73
C GLN A 168 -14.67 -7.43 1.60
N ILE A 169 -13.66 -7.79 2.39
CA ILE A 169 -12.89 -6.82 3.18
C ILE A 169 -12.23 -5.79 2.26
N GLY A 170 -11.53 -6.25 1.21
CA GLY A 170 -10.90 -5.37 0.22
C GLY A 170 -11.89 -4.41 -0.44
N LYS A 171 -13.06 -4.89 -0.85
CA LYS A 171 -14.13 -4.06 -1.43
C LYS A 171 -14.63 -2.99 -0.47
N VAL A 172 -14.81 -3.31 0.81
CA VAL A 172 -15.29 -2.34 1.80
C VAL A 172 -14.25 -1.23 2.02
N PHE A 173 -12.98 -1.59 2.22
CA PHE A 173 -11.93 -0.59 2.41
C PHE A 173 -11.75 0.27 1.17
N ARG A 174 -11.75 -0.33 -0.02
CA ARG A 174 -11.72 0.41 -1.30
C ARG A 174 -12.88 1.41 -1.39
N GLY A 175 -14.09 1.01 -1.03
CA GLY A 175 -15.26 1.87 -1.04
C GLY A 175 -15.12 3.05 -0.05
N ILE A 176 -14.58 2.80 1.14
CA ILE A 176 -14.34 3.83 2.15
C ILE A 176 -13.29 4.82 1.67
N ASP A 177 -12.14 4.36 1.17
CA ASP A 177 -11.06 5.23 0.72
C ASP A 177 -11.47 6.05 -0.49
N LYS A 178 -12.25 5.48 -1.41
CA LYS A 178 -12.86 6.21 -2.53
C LYS A 178 -13.79 7.33 -2.03
N ASN A 179 -14.62 7.07 -1.03
CA ASN A 179 -15.48 8.08 -0.45
C ASN A 179 -14.67 9.17 0.27
N ILE A 180 -13.64 8.82 1.02
CA ILE A 180 -12.73 9.78 1.66
C ILE A 180 -12.13 10.71 0.60
N THR A 181 -11.55 10.16 -0.46
CA THR A 181 -10.95 10.93 -1.56
C THR A 181 -11.97 11.85 -2.23
N LEU A 182 -13.19 11.38 -2.49
CA LEU A 182 -14.27 12.18 -3.07
C LEU A 182 -14.64 13.37 -2.18
N HIS A 183 -14.78 13.14 -0.86
CA HIS A 183 -15.11 14.20 0.09
C HIS A 183 -13.97 15.21 0.24
N GLN A 184 -12.72 14.77 0.23
CA GLN A 184 -11.55 15.65 0.24
C GLN A 184 -11.52 16.55 -1.01
N CYS A 185 -11.72 15.98 -2.19
CA CYS A 185 -11.80 16.73 -3.45
C CYS A 185 -12.93 17.78 -3.43
N LYS A 186 -14.12 17.39 -2.93
CA LYS A 186 -15.25 18.29 -2.78
C LYS A 186 -14.94 19.44 -1.79
N LEU A 187 -14.28 19.13 -0.69
CA LEU A 187 -13.87 20.14 0.31
C LEU A 187 -12.91 21.16 -0.30
N GLU A 188 -11.89 20.70 -1.04
CA GLU A 188 -10.94 21.61 -1.69
C GLU A 188 -11.63 22.50 -2.75
N LYS A 189 -12.53 21.93 -3.54
CA LYS A 189 -13.34 22.73 -4.50
C LYS A 189 -14.16 23.79 -3.79
N LEU A 190 -14.80 23.48 -2.67
CA LEU A 190 -15.57 24.45 -1.89
C LEU A 190 -14.67 25.54 -1.29
N LYS A 191 -13.47 25.20 -0.80
CA LYS A 191 -12.49 26.19 -0.33
C LYS A 191 -12.07 27.15 -1.44
N LEU A 192 -11.81 26.65 -2.65
CA LEU A 192 -11.48 27.48 -3.81
C LEU A 192 -12.63 28.40 -4.20
N MET A 193 -13.87 27.89 -4.21
CA MET A 193 -15.07 28.71 -4.48
C MET A 193 -15.23 29.80 -3.43
N LYS A 194 -15.09 29.49 -2.14
CA LYS A 194 -15.12 30.48 -1.05
C LYS A 194 -14.06 31.57 -1.26
N LYS A 195 -12.82 31.18 -1.59
CA LYS A 195 -11.74 32.14 -1.86
C LYS A 195 -12.07 33.07 -3.05
N ALA A 196 -12.58 32.51 -4.13
CA ALA A 196 -12.96 33.31 -5.31
C ALA A 196 -14.11 34.30 -5.01
N LEU A 197 -15.12 33.87 -4.25
CA LEU A 197 -16.23 34.75 -3.82
C LEU A 197 -15.75 35.88 -2.92
N LEU A 198 -14.89 35.61 -1.95
CA LEU A 198 -14.30 36.62 -1.08
C LEU A 198 -13.51 37.68 -1.88
N GLN A 199 -12.73 37.24 -2.88
CA GLN A 199 -11.99 38.15 -3.76
C GLN A 199 -12.90 39.02 -4.62
N LYS A 200 -14.07 38.52 -5.02
CA LYS A 200 -15.07 39.31 -5.78
C LYS A 200 -15.84 40.29 -4.91
N LEU A 201 -16.16 39.89 -3.70
CA LEU A 201 -16.96 40.73 -2.76
C LEU A 201 -16.12 41.81 -2.05
N PHE A 202 -14.82 41.54 -1.88
CA PHE A 202 -13.87 42.44 -1.24
C PHE A 202 -12.62 42.62 -2.11
N PRO A 203 -12.78 43.31 -3.26
CA PRO A 203 -11.62 43.60 -4.11
C PRO A 203 -10.66 44.49 -3.33
N LYS A 204 -9.34 44.24 -3.44
CA LYS A 204 -8.30 45.08 -2.88
C LYS A 204 -8.19 46.37 -3.67
#